data_aa133b59ac06d6d891e61e550fea6e59
#
_entry.id   aa133b59ac06d6d891e61e550fea6e59
#
_cell.length_a   1.000
_cell.length_b   1.000
_cell.length_c   1.000
_cell.angle_alpha   90.00
_cell.angle_beta   90.00
_cell.angle_gamma   90.00
#
_symmetry.space_group_name_H-M   'P 1'
#
loop_
_entity.id
_entity.type
_entity.pdbx_description
1 polymer ?
#
loop_
_entity_poly.entity_id
_entity_poly.type
_entity_poly.pdbx_seq_one_letter_code
_entity_poly.pdbx_strand_id
1 'polypeptide(L)'
;DLNDHAAGGSTQATQGGHRYWCARDAMQSALQEPLQPAPSLEQATDQLEVVLQQAIAARMHSPVACGAFLSGGTDSSRVVAMMQAQSALPIEAWTVGFDDPGHDESDWASQVARHLGVHHHLHRMDSRQGLDLLQRLPQVWCEPFADASQLPTLLASELLGARKPVALTGDGGDELF
;
A
#
# COMPACT_ATOMS: atom_id res chain seq x y z
N ASP A 1 31.74 -8.66 7.33
CA ASP A 1 32.42 -8.13 6.12
C ASP A 1 31.43 -7.98 4.99
N LEU A 2 30.65 -6.89 5.05
CA LEU A 2 29.68 -6.53 4.00
C LEU A 2 30.27 -5.45 3.04
N ASN A 3 31.58 -5.26 3.04
CA ASN A 3 32.22 -4.18 2.29
C ASN A 3 32.94 -4.59 1.00
N ASP A 4 32.91 -5.85 0.56
CA ASP A 4 33.72 -6.30 -0.56
C ASP A 4 32.96 -6.57 -1.88
N HIS A 5 31.76 -6.02 -2.07
CA HIS A 5 31.06 -6.12 -3.35
C HIS A 5 30.86 -4.78 -4.06
N ALA A 6 31.76 -3.83 -3.83
CA ALA A 6 31.82 -2.58 -4.59
C ALA A 6 32.97 -2.59 -5.62
N ALA A 7 33.01 -3.63 -6.48
CA ALA A 7 33.95 -3.65 -7.60
C ALA A 7 33.23 -4.13 -8.87
N GLY A 8 32.85 -3.20 -9.73
CA GLY A 8 32.99 -3.32 -11.17
C GLY A 8 32.09 -4.34 -11.90
N GLY A 9 30.80 -4.32 -11.65
CA GLY A 9 29.84 -4.87 -12.59
C GLY A 9 29.37 -3.77 -13.55
N SER A 10 30.04 -3.58 -14.68
CA SER A 10 29.44 -2.83 -15.80
C SER A 10 28.26 -3.64 -16.31
N THR A 11 27.06 -3.42 -15.75
CA THR A 11 25.83 -3.79 -16.41
C THR A 11 25.80 -3.01 -17.72
N GLN A 12 26.07 -3.67 -18.83
CA GLN A 12 25.81 -3.15 -20.17
C GLN A 12 24.36 -2.65 -20.15
N ALA A 13 24.21 -1.34 -20.26
CA ALA A 13 22.90 -0.72 -20.43
C ALA A 13 22.26 -1.37 -21.64
N THR A 14 21.16 -2.07 -21.44
CA THR A 14 20.29 -2.50 -22.53
C THR A 14 19.94 -1.25 -23.32
N GLN A 15 20.34 -1.20 -24.57
CA GLN A 15 20.07 -0.09 -25.47
C GLN A 15 18.59 0.21 -25.46
N GLY A 16 18.17 1.36 -24.90
CA GLY A 16 16.81 1.86 -24.98
C GLY A 16 16.13 2.27 -23.68
N GLY A 17 16.63 1.94 -22.50
CA GLY A 17 15.98 2.33 -21.23
C GLY A 17 16.57 3.65 -20.67
N HIS A 18 15.72 4.64 -20.39
CA HIS A 18 16.09 5.83 -19.65
C HIS A 18 15.62 5.75 -18.20
N ARG A 19 16.54 5.82 -17.24
CA ARG A 19 16.21 5.87 -15.82
C ARG A 19 15.74 7.28 -15.48
N TYR A 20 14.43 7.45 -15.27
CA TYR A 20 13.82 8.74 -14.97
C TYR A 20 13.85 9.07 -13.46
N TRP A 21 14.02 8.10 -12.59
CA TRP A 21 14.06 8.28 -11.13
C TRP A 21 14.86 7.17 -10.45
N CYS A 22 15.48 7.50 -9.31
CA CYS A 22 16.21 6.57 -8.47
C CYS A 22 16.12 7.00 -7.00
N ALA A 23 15.67 6.11 -6.13
CA ALA A 23 15.52 6.36 -4.69
C ALA A 23 16.84 6.82 -4.04
N ARG A 24 17.95 6.18 -4.40
CA ARG A 24 19.28 6.55 -3.88
C ARG A 24 19.66 7.97 -4.24
N ASP A 25 19.45 8.37 -5.49
CA ASP A 25 19.82 9.71 -5.97
C ASP A 25 18.91 10.76 -5.30
N ALA A 26 17.62 10.48 -5.15
CA ALA A 26 16.68 11.35 -4.46
C ALA A 26 17.07 11.55 -2.98
N MET A 27 17.41 10.45 -2.28
CA MET A 27 17.84 10.50 -0.89
C MET A 27 19.17 11.26 -0.75
N GLN A 28 20.15 11.03 -1.62
CA GLN A 28 21.44 11.76 -1.59
C GLN A 28 21.25 13.25 -1.83
N SER A 29 20.40 13.64 -2.78
CA SER A 29 20.09 15.04 -3.04
C SER A 29 19.42 15.70 -1.83
N ALA A 30 18.46 15.03 -1.19
CA ALA A 30 17.79 15.54 -0.01
C ALA A 30 18.74 15.74 1.19
N LEU A 31 19.74 14.86 1.35
CA LEU A 31 20.76 14.99 2.39
C LEU A 31 21.75 16.13 2.11
N GLN A 32 22.02 16.41 0.84
CA GLN A 32 22.94 17.49 0.44
C GLN A 32 22.28 18.87 0.46
N GLU A 33 20.99 18.92 0.16
CA GLU A 33 20.21 20.15 0.10
C GLU A 33 18.98 20.06 1.04
N PRO A 34 19.20 20.05 2.37
CA PRO A 34 18.09 20.01 3.31
C PRO A 34 17.22 21.27 3.18
N LEU A 35 15.93 21.13 3.40
CA LEU A 35 14.99 22.24 3.38
C LEU A 35 15.42 23.34 4.37
N GLN A 36 15.62 24.54 3.87
CA GLN A 36 16.05 25.69 4.68
C GLN A 36 15.15 26.92 4.37
N PRO A 37 14.49 27.51 5.37
CA PRO A 37 14.40 27.01 6.76
C PRO A 37 13.60 25.71 6.85
N ALA A 38 13.85 24.92 7.90
CA ALA A 38 13.05 23.72 8.17
C ALA A 38 11.58 24.12 8.35
N PRO A 39 10.63 23.44 7.69
CA PRO A 39 9.21 23.75 7.84
C PRO A 39 8.74 23.45 9.27
N SER A 40 7.73 24.19 9.74
CA SER A 40 7.02 23.79 10.95
C SER A 40 6.30 22.44 10.73
N LEU A 41 5.93 21.76 11.83
CA LEU A 41 5.16 20.51 11.72
C LEU A 41 3.88 20.69 10.90
N GLU A 42 3.16 21.79 11.12
CA GLU A 42 1.94 22.13 10.37
C GLU A 42 2.24 22.28 8.88
N GLN A 43 3.24 23.06 8.53
CA GLN A 43 3.66 23.25 7.12
C GLN A 43 4.10 21.93 6.46
N ALA A 44 4.84 21.09 7.19
CA ALA A 44 5.25 19.78 6.68
C ALA A 44 4.06 18.86 6.46
N THR A 45 3.08 18.86 7.39
CA THR A 45 1.85 18.08 7.27
C THR A 45 1.02 18.53 6.07
N ASP A 46 0.83 19.83 5.88
CA ASP A 46 0.07 20.36 4.74
C ASP A 46 0.75 20.02 3.40
N GLN A 47 2.08 20.14 3.33
CA GLN A 47 2.81 19.75 2.13
C GLN A 47 2.71 18.27 1.84
N LEU A 48 2.83 17.42 2.86
CA LEU A 48 2.69 15.98 2.73
C LEU A 48 1.29 15.60 2.26
N GLU A 49 0.25 16.23 2.82
CA GLU A 49 -1.14 15.99 2.40
C GLU A 49 -1.34 16.27 0.92
N VAL A 50 -0.83 17.40 0.42
CA VAL A 50 -0.91 17.76 -1.00
C VAL A 50 -0.23 16.73 -1.89
N VAL A 51 0.98 16.29 -1.53
CA VAL A 51 1.73 15.29 -2.30
C VAL A 51 1.01 13.94 -2.32
N LEU A 52 0.50 13.48 -1.17
CA LEU A 52 -0.25 12.23 -1.07
C LEU A 52 -1.56 12.30 -1.86
N GLN A 53 -2.30 13.40 -1.79
CA GLN A 53 -3.52 13.60 -2.57
C GLN A 53 -3.24 13.51 -4.07
N GLN A 54 -2.18 14.16 -4.56
CA GLN A 54 -1.77 14.10 -5.96
C GLN A 54 -1.35 12.68 -6.38
N ALA A 55 -0.59 11.99 -5.54
CA ALA A 55 -0.15 10.63 -5.80
C ALA A 55 -1.34 9.65 -5.89
N ILE A 56 -2.32 9.79 -5.02
CA ILE A 56 -3.54 8.98 -5.01
C ILE A 56 -4.41 9.33 -6.23
N ALA A 57 -4.63 10.62 -6.51
CA ALA A 57 -5.39 11.07 -7.67
C ALA A 57 -4.85 10.47 -8.97
N ALA A 58 -3.53 10.52 -9.16
CA ALA A 58 -2.88 9.98 -10.35
C ALA A 58 -3.15 8.48 -10.57
N ARG A 59 -3.35 7.73 -9.48
CA ARG A 59 -3.63 6.29 -9.52
C ARG A 59 -5.12 5.97 -9.64
N MET A 60 -5.98 6.86 -9.16
CA MET A 60 -7.43 6.73 -9.34
C MET A 60 -7.87 7.06 -10.78
N HIS A 61 -7.10 7.87 -11.52
CA HIS A 61 -7.33 8.18 -12.93
C HIS A 61 -6.92 7.01 -13.84
N SER A 62 -7.49 5.85 -13.61
CA SER A 62 -7.27 4.64 -14.40
C SER A 62 -8.52 4.35 -15.25
N PRO A 63 -8.38 3.81 -16.47
CA PRO A 63 -9.53 3.34 -17.25
C PRO A 63 -10.24 2.14 -16.59
N VAL A 64 -9.63 1.54 -15.59
CA VAL A 64 -10.19 0.44 -14.80
C VAL A 64 -10.60 0.90 -13.41
N ALA A 65 -11.68 0.34 -12.90
CA ALA A 65 -12.19 0.67 -11.59
C ALA A 65 -11.19 0.25 -10.50
N CYS A 66 -10.87 1.19 -9.61
CA CYS A 66 -9.95 1.01 -8.50
C CYS A 66 -10.70 0.83 -7.17
N GLY A 67 -10.21 -0.07 -6.32
CA GLY A 67 -10.65 -0.23 -4.94
C GLY A 67 -9.51 0.04 -3.97
N ALA A 68 -9.72 -0.26 -2.68
CA ALA A 68 -8.69 -0.11 -1.66
C ALA A 68 -8.69 -1.27 -0.68
N PHE A 69 -7.52 -1.58 -0.10
CA PHE A 69 -7.44 -2.40 1.10
C PHE A 69 -7.51 -1.51 2.34
N LEU A 70 -8.31 -1.93 3.31
CA LEU A 70 -8.53 -1.21 4.56
C LEU A 70 -8.31 -2.16 5.74
N SER A 71 -7.21 -1.97 6.47
CA SER A 71 -6.94 -2.70 7.71
C SER A 71 -7.51 -2.02 8.96
N GLY A 72 -7.78 -0.73 8.88
CA GLY A 72 -8.11 0.11 10.03
C GLY A 72 -6.89 0.77 10.67
N GLY A 73 -5.68 0.41 10.25
CA GLY A 73 -4.44 1.11 10.61
C GLY A 73 -4.36 2.50 9.97
N THR A 74 -3.43 3.33 10.45
CA THR A 74 -3.30 4.74 10.06
C THR A 74 -3.11 4.92 8.56
N ASP A 75 -2.23 4.14 7.93
CA ASP A 75 -1.85 4.34 6.52
C ASP A 75 -2.95 3.93 5.56
N SER A 76 -3.51 2.73 5.72
CA SER A 76 -4.64 2.29 4.90
C SER A 76 -5.85 3.20 5.06
N SER A 77 -6.13 3.66 6.28
CA SER A 77 -7.23 4.60 6.56
C SER A 77 -7.01 5.95 5.89
N ARG A 78 -5.77 6.46 5.88
CA ARG A 78 -5.41 7.71 5.19
C ARG A 78 -5.58 7.59 3.69
N VAL A 79 -5.10 6.49 3.09
CA VAL A 79 -5.29 6.24 1.65
C VAL A 79 -6.78 6.23 1.29
N VAL A 80 -7.59 5.47 2.05
CA VAL A 80 -9.04 5.37 1.81
C VAL A 80 -9.74 6.72 2.00
N ALA A 81 -9.37 7.50 3.02
CA ALA A 81 -9.92 8.83 3.25
C ALA A 81 -9.64 9.79 2.09
N MET A 82 -8.38 9.80 1.61
CA MET A 82 -7.98 10.63 0.47
C MET A 82 -8.60 10.19 -0.85
N MET A 83 -8.81 8.89 -1.05
CA MET A 83 -9.57 8.37 -2.19
C MET A 83 -11.02 8.85 -2.14
N GLN A 84 -11.68 8.72 -0.98
CA GLN A 84 -13.07 9.12 -0.82
C GLN A 84 -13.25 10.63 -0.98
N ALA A 85 -12.33 11.45 -0.47
CA ALA A 85 -12.36 12.91 -0.62
C ALA A 85 -12.30 13.36 -2.10
N GLN A 86 -11.74 12.54 -2.98
CA GLN A 86 -11.59 12.80 -4.41
C GLN A 86 -12.63 12.09 -5.28
N SER A 87 -13.55 11.34 -4.67
CA SER A 87 -14.59 10.58 -5.36
C SER A 87 -15.97 11.12 -5.07
N ALA A 88 -16.77 11.34 -6.10
CA ALA A 88 -18.19 11.72 -5.95
C ALA A 88 -19.08 10.54 -5.52
N LEU A 89 -18.60 9.31 -5.68
CA LEU A 89 -19.31 8.09 -5.29
C LEU A 89 -18.55 7.40 -4.17
N PRO A 90 -19.24 6.62 -3.30
CA PRO A 90 -18.56 5.80 -2.32
C PRO A 90 -17.55 4.86 -2.99
N ILE A 91 -16.30 4.92 -2.56
CA ILE A 91 -15.28 3.97 -3.01
C ILE A 91 -15.53 2.61 -2.37
N GLU A 92 -15.01 1.57 -3.02
CA GLU A 92 -15.09 0.22 -2.47
C GLU A 92 -13.80 -0.11 -1.71
N ALA A 93 -13.93 -0.56 -0.45
CA ALA A 93 -12.82 -0.95 0.41
C ALA A 93 -12.99 -2.39 0.91
N TRP A 94 -11.88 -3.15 0.94
CA TRP A 94 -11.88 -4.57 1.35
C TRP A 94 -11.03 -4.76 2.59
N THR A 95 -11.57 -5.57 3.50
CA THR A 95 -10.89 -5.98 4.74
C THR A 95 -10.98 -7.50 4.87
N VAL A 96 -9.89 -8.13 5.24
CA VAL A 96 -9.88 -9.50 5.72
C VAL A 96 -9.76 -9.46 7.24
N GLY A 97 -10.78 -9.98 7.93
CA GLY A 97 -10.77 -10.20 9.37
C GLY A 97 -10.42 -11.64 9.69
N PHE A 98 -10.18 -11.92 10.97
CA PHE A 98 -9.81 -13.23 11.48
C PHE A 98 -10.75 -13.66 12.60
N ASP A 99 -10.87 -14.98 12.82
CA ASP A 99 -11.63 -15.52 13.95
C ASP A 99 -10.87 -15.37 15.27
N ASP A 100 -9.54 -15.15 15.22
CA ASP A 100 -8.72 -14.89 16.41
C ASP A 100 -8.78 -13.41 16.79
N PRO A 101 -9.38 -13.06 17.95
CA PRO A 101 -9.51 -11.68 18.38
C PRO A 101 -8.17 -10.95 18.60
N GLY A 102 -7.08 -11.71 18.83
CA GLY A 102 -5.73 -11.13 19.03
C GLY A 102 -5.12 -10.56 17.74
N HIS A 103 -5.66 -10.95 16.59
CA HIS A 103 -5.16 -10.56 15.27
C HIS A 103 -6.24 -9.93 14.37
N ASP A 104 -7.46 -9.78 14.88
CA ASP A 104 -8.58 -9.23 14.11
C ASP A 104 -8.70 -7.71 14.27
N GLU A 105 -8.37 -6.98 13.24
CA GLU A 105 -8.51 -5.52 13.15
C GLU A 105 -9.81 -5.09 12.44
N SER A 106 -10.68 -6.04 12.09
CA SER A 106 -11.88 -5.78 11.27
C SER A 106 -12.87 -4.81 11.91
N ASP A 107 -12.91 -4.73 13.24
CA ASP A 107 -13.76 -3.78 13.95
C ASP A 107 -13.28 -2.33 13.75
N TRP A 108 -11.95 -2.10 13.77
CA TRP A 108 -11.38 -0.79 13.47
C TRP A 108 -11.62 -0.40 12.01
N ALA A 109 -11.36 -1.30 11.08
CA ALA A 109 -11.64 -1.09 9.67
C ALA A 109 -13.12 -0.74 9.43
N SER A 110 -14.03 -1.44 10.10
CA SER A 110 -15.47 -1.18 9.99
C SER A 110 -15.88 0.19 10.55
N GLN A 111 -15.24 0.66 11.61
CA GLN A 111 -15.48 2.00 12.16
C GLN A 111 -14.99 3.08 11.19
N VAL A 112 -13.78 2.93 10.66
CA VAL A 112 -13.22 3.84 9.66
C VAL A 112 -14.09 3.89 8.40
N ALA A 113 -14.46 2.73 7.86
CA ALA A 113 -15.31 2.63 6.67
C ALA A 113 -16.65 3.35 6.86
N ARG A 114 -17.28 3.17 8.02
CA ARG A 114 -18.55 3.83 8.37
C ARG A 114 -18.37 5.34 8.48
N HIS A 115 -17.28 5.78 9.12
CA HIS A 115 -16.98 7.21 9.27
C HIS A 115 -16.75 7.90 7.92
N LEU A 116 -16.05 7.24 7.02
CA LEU A 116 -15.75 7.76 5.69
C LEU A 116 -16.88 7.60 4.66
N GLY A 117 -17.91 6.82 4.98
CA GLY A 117 -19.04 6.58 4.08
C GLY A 117 -18.69 5.73 2.86
N VAL A 118 -17.70 4.85 2.96
CA VAL A 118 -17.25 3.97 1.87
C VAL A 118 -18.06 2.67 1.84
N HIS A 119 -18.11 2.01 0.68
CA HIS A 119 -18.65 0.66 0.56
C HIS A 119 -17.63 -0.35 1.10
N HIS A 120 -17.92 -0.90 2.27
CA HIS A 120 -17.02 -1.79 2.98
C HIS A 120 -17.38 -3.26 2.75
N HIS A 121 -16.42 -4.02 2.24
CA HIS A 121 -16.48 -5.46 2.06
C HIS A 121 -15.59 -6.14 3.10
N LEU A 122 -16.22 -6.68 4.16
CA LEU A 122 -15.52 -7.43 5.19
C LEU A 122 -15.69 -8.93 4.91
N HIS A 123 -14.57 -9.64 4.84
CA HIS A 123 -14.52 -11.10 4.80
C HIS A 123 -13.77 -11.61 6.03
N ARG A 124 -14.36 -12.58 6.75
CA ARG A 124 -13.68 -13.26 7.86
C ARG A 124 -13.06 -14.56 7.37
N MET A 125 -11.75 -14.66 7.51
CA MET A 125 -10.99 -15.85 7.15
C MET A 125 -10.95 -16.81 8.33
N ASP A 126 -11.46 -18.02 8.14
CA ASP A 126 -11.32 -19.11 9.11
C ASP A 126 -9.97 -19.84 8.93
N SER A 127 -9.61 -20.65 9.93
CA SER A 127 -8.37 -21.41 9.93
C SER A 127 -8.25 -22.40 8.76
N ARG A 128 -9.38 -22.98 8.30
CA ARG A 128 -9.39 -23.91 7.17
C ARG A 128 -9.07 -23.20 5.87
N GLN A 129 -9.72 -22.06 5.64
CA GLN A 129 -9.43 -21.20 4.49
C GLN A 129 -7.96 -20.74 4.48
N GLY A 130 -7.42 -20.38 5.65
CA GLY A 130 -6.00 -20.05 5.80
C GLY A 130 -5.08 -21.20 5.38
N LEU A 131 -5.37 -22.44 5.79
CA LEU A 131 -4.59 -23.61 5.38
C LEU A 131 -4.68 -23.91 3.88
N ASP A 132 -5.85 -23.74 3.29
CA ASP A 132 -6.05 -23.94 1.84
C ASP A 132 -5.26 -22.88 1.03
N LEU A 133 -5.25 -21.64 1.49
CA LEU A 133 -4.46 -20.55 0.87
C LEU A 133 -2.96 -20.80 1.02
N LEU A 134 -2.50 -21.29 2.17
CA LEU A 134 -1.08 -21.59 2.42
C LEU A 134 -0.49 -22.55 1.38
N GLN A 135 -1.26 -23.53 0.95
CA GLN A 135 -0.82 -24.50 -0.07
C GLN A 135 -0.62 -23.85 -1.46
N ARG A 136 -1.23 -22.70 -1.68
CA ARG A 136 -1.19 -21.98 -2.95
C ARG A 136 -0.08 -20.94 -3.03
N LEU A 137 0.50 -20.54 -1.89
CA LEU A 137 1.55 -19.50 -1.84
C LEU A 137 2.72 -19.75 -2.80
N PRO A 138 3.26 -20.98 -2.95
CA PRO A 138 4.35 -21.24 -3.89
C PRO A 138 4.00 -21.05 -5.37
N GLN A 139 2.70 -20.97 -5.69
CA GLN A 139 2.22 -20.73 -7.06
C GLN A 139 1.94 -19.25 -7.33
N VAL A 140 1.77 -18.46 -6.26
CA VAL A 140 1.43 -17.04 -6.33
C VAL A 140 2.68 -16.16 -6.26
N TRP A 141 3.62 -16.52 -5.37
CA TRP A 141 4.82 -15.75 -5.12
C TRP A 141 6.04 -16.36 -5.84
N CYS A 142 6.87 -15.49 -6.43
CA CYS A 142 8.05 -15.93 -7.18
C CYS A 142 9.17 -16.47 -6.27
N GLU A 143 9.18 -16.07 -5.01
CA GLU A 143 10.16 -16.47 -4.01
C GLU A 143 9.52 -16.54 -2.61
N PRO A 144 10.07 -17.39 -1.71
CA PRO A 144 9.58 -17.46 -0.34
C PRO A 144 10.01 -16.21 0.44
N PHE A 145 9.10 -15.66 1.22
CA PHE A 145 9.38 -14.60 2.19
C PHE A 145 8.57 -14.82 3.47
N ALA A 146 9.07 -14.32 4.59
CA ALA A 146 8.49 -14.54 5.91
C ALA A 146 7.65 -13.33 6.35
N ASP A 147 6.45 -13.20 5.81
CA ASP A 147 5.49 -12.17 6.18
C ASP A 147 4.11 -12.79 6.44
N ALA A 148 3.56 -12.57 7.61
CA ALA A 148 2.25 -13.10 8.00
C ALA A 148 1.10 -12.49 7.16
N SER A 149 1.31 -11.31 6.57
CA SER A 149 0.32 -10.63 5.73
C SER A 149 0.07 -11.31 4.37
N GLN A 150 0.89 -12.29 3.97
CA GLN A 150 0.74 -13.00 2.70
C GLN A 150 -0.66 -13.60 2.49
N LEU A 151 -1.19 -14.25 3.52
CA LEU A 151 -2.49 -14.93 3.43
C LEU A 151 -3.66 -13.93 3.30
N PRO A 152 -3.78 -12.93 4.19
CA PRO A 152 -4.84 -11.94 4.05
C PRO A 152 -4.70 -11.10 2.77
N THR A 153 -3.49 -10.78 2.33
CA THR A 153 -3.26 -10.06 1.08
C THR A 153 -3.69 -10.87 -0.13
N LEU A 154 -3.37 -12.15 -0.18
CA LEU A 154 -3.83 -13.05 -1.26
C LEU A 154 -5.35 -13.11 -1.30
N LEU A 155 -5.99 -13.35 -0.15
CA LEU A 155 -7.44 -13.43 -0.06
C LEU A 155 -8.11 -12.12 -0.44
N ALA A 156 -7.64 -10.99 0.10
CA ALA A 156 -8.16 -9.67 -0.24
C ALA A 156 -8.03 -9.38 -1.74
N SER A 157 -6.90 -9.76 -2.34
CA SER A 157 -6.65 -9.59 -3.77
C SER A 157 -7.60 -10.42 -4.63
N GLU A 158 -7.92 -11.64 -4.23
CA GLU A 158 -8.90 -12.50 -4.93
C GLU A 158 -10.32 -11.94 -4.82
N LEU A 159 -10.72 -11.53 -3.62
CA LEU A 159 -12.06 -10.96 -3.38
C LEU A 159 -12.26 -9.65 -4.14
N LEU A 160 -11.24 -8.80 -4.14
CA LEU A 160 -11.25 -7.54 -4.87
C LEU A 160 -11.18 -7.79 -6.37
N GLY A 161 -10.25 -8.63 -6.83
CA GLY A 161 -9.99 -8.89 -8.25
C GLY A 161 -11.19 -9.40 -9.02
N ALA A 162 -12.14 -10.07 -8.34
CA ALA A 162 -13.41 -10.46 -8.93
C ALA A 162 -14.30 -9.26 -9.33
N ARG A 163 -14.05 -8.07 -8.79
CA ARG A 163 -14.85 -6.85 -9.00
C ARG A 163 -14.03 -5.67 -9.52
N LYS A 164 -12.81 -5.53 -9.03
CA LYS A 164 -11.91 -4.41 -9.33
C LYS A 164 -10.51 -4.96 -9.66
N PRO A 165 -9.95 -4.65 -10.81
CA PRO A 165 -8.64 -5.18 -11.21
C PRO A 165 -7.45 -4.47 -10.52
N VAL A 166 -7.69 -3.36 -9.82
CA VAL A 166 -6.66 -2.55 -9.17
C VAL A 166 -7.10 -2.19 -7.74
N ALA A 167 -6.17 -2.28 -6.81
CA ALA A 167 -6.34 -1.79 -5.44
C ALA A 167 -5.22 -0.83 -5.07
N LEU A 168 -5.56 0.21 -4.27
CA LEU A 168 -4.58 0.97 -3.52
C LEU A 168 -4.42 0.37 -2.12
N THR A 169 -3.21 0.38 -1.62
CA THR A 169 -2.84 -0.11 -0.29
C THR A 169 -2.12 0.98 0.51
N GLY A 170 -2.01 0.80 1.82
CA GLY A 170 -1.20 1.64 2.70
C GLY A 170 0.27 1.21 2.77
N ASP A 171 0.65 0.16 2.04
CA ASP A 171 2.00 -0.40 2.10
C ASP A 171 3.04 0.65 1.70
N GLY A 172 4.15 0.70 2.42
CA GLY A 172 5.21 1.68 2.24
C GLY A 172 5.02 2.97 3.06
N GLY A 173 3.92 3.13 3.81
CA GLY A 173 3.67 4.29 4.65
C GLY A 173 4.72 4.43 5.74
N ASP A 174 4.83 3.45 6.62
CA ASP A 174 5.77 3.45 7.76
C ASP A 174 7.24 3.49 7.33
N GLU A 175 7.57 2.99 6.13
CA GLU A 175 8.94 2.96 5.62
C GLU A 175 9.41 4.31 5.07
N LEU A 176 8.50 5.25 4.83
CA LEU A 176 8.80 6.54 4.21
C LEU A 176 8.70 7.73 5.18
N PHE A 177 8.05 7.57 6.36
CA PHE A 177 7.77 8.68 7.29
C PHE A 177 8.19 8.41 8.73
#